data_4138d5e2c72b9a14256d7875d355d034
#
_entry.id   4138d5e2c72b9a14256d7875d355d034
#
_cell.length_a   1.000
_cell.length_b   1.000
_cell.length_c   1.000
_cell.angle_alpha   90.00
_cell.angle_beta   90.00
_cell.angle_gamma   90.00
#
_symmetry.space_group_name_H-M   'P 1'
#
loop_
_entity.id
_entity.type
_entity.pdbx_description
1 polymer ?
#
loop_
_entity_poly.entity_id
_entity_poly.type
_entity_poly.pdbx_seq_one_letter_code
_entity_poly.pdbx_strand_id
1 'polypeptide(L)'
;PDNVEYIIQVNDNESLVKNINPILPSLNELLHLEALQGLQFFIQQFPKTHTEFIISAHTIGESTKLLMSCKNEERVFTNLLKHLKIDARNFTAYSDKKIYTHGTHYKKFYFTFQNGIFSVAEDIELLKNCIDRLKSRNNLLSNEDFAEIYMMIEKNPNQNWLVVNHKGYFQQAKKIINEGYYPILSTIEKNCS
;
A
#
# COMPACT_ATOMS: atom_id res chain seq x y z
N PRO A 1 10.57 -3.53 -0.38
CA PRO A 1 10.88 -4.42 -1.50
C PRO A 1 11.37 -3.60 -2.68
N ASP A 2 12.32 -4.15 -3.43
CA ASP A 2 12.87 -3.47 -4.61
C ASP A 2 11.86 -3.43 -5.78
N ASN A 3 10.69 -4.00 -5.56
CA ASN A 3 9.56 -4.09 -6.50
C ASN A 3 8.38 -3.16 -6.17
N VAL A 4 8.62 -2.09 -5.42
CA VAL A 4 7.59 -1.06 -5.18
C VAL A 4 7.35 -0.28 -6.47
N GLU A 5 6.12 -0.26 -6.94
CA GLU A 5 5.70 0.51 -8.11
C GLU A 5 5.33 1.93 -7.73
N TYR A 6 4.52 2.08 -6.70
CA TYR A 6 4.14 3.38 -6.15
C TYR A 6 3.80 3.31 -4.67
N ILE A 7 3.81 4.47 -4.04
CA ILE A 7 3.40 4.67 -2.64
C ILE A 7 2.40 5.81 -2.60
N ILE A 8 1.27 5.59 -1.93
CA ILE A 8 0.29 6.63 -1.61
C ILE A 8 0.35 6.87 -0.11
N GLN A 9 0.63 8.10 0.29
CA GLN A 9 0.46 8.54 1.66
C GLN A 9 -0.85 9.30 1.78
N VAL A 10 -1.71 8.87 2.67
CA VAL A 10 -3.04 9.41 2.89
C VAL A 10 -3.10 10.02 4.27
N ASN A 11 -3.17 11.34 4.33
CA ASN A 11 -3.29 12.11 5.56
C ASN A 11 -4.73 12.56 5.81
N ASP A 12 -5.56 12.55 4.77
CA ASP A 12 -6.99 12.86 4.83
C ASP A 12 -7.82 11.80 4.10
N ASN A 13 -8.50 10.97 4.88
CA ASN A 13 -9.32 9.87 4.38
C ASN A 13 -10.55 10.33 3.59
N GLU A 14 -11.13 11.49 3.92
CA GLU A 14 -12.31 12.00 3.22
C GLU A 14 -11.94 12.50 1.82
N SER A 15 -10.80 13.15 1.70
CA SER A 15 -10.31 13.63 0.41
C SER A 15 -9.84 12.50 -0.49
N LEU A 16 -9.27 11.43 0.06
CA LEU A 16 -8.86 10.28 -0.75
C LEU A 16 -10.04 9.67 -1.49
N VAL A 17 -11.13 9.39 -0.80
CA VAL A 17 -12.32 8.76 -1.39
C VAL A 17 -13.00 9.69 -2.41
N LYS A 18 -13.04 11.01 -2.14
CA LYS A 18 -13.67 12.00 -3.02
C LYS A 18 -12.81 12.35 -4.24
N ASN A 19 -11.50 12.41 -4.07
CA ASN A 19 -10.59 12.92 -5.10
C ASN A 19 -9.97 11.82 -5.96
N ILE A 20 -9.97 10.57 -5.51
CA ILE A 20 -9.59 9.43 -6.35
C ILE A 20 -10.67 9.16 -7.41
N ASN A 21 -11.95 9.26 -7.07
CA ASN A 21 -13.05 8.95 -7.99
C ASN A 21 -13.14 9.82 -9.27
N PRO A 22 -12.88 11.14 -9.27
CA PRO A 22 -13.04 11.96 -10.49
C PRO A 22 -11.84 11.96 -11.44
N ILE A 23 -10.64 11.66 -10.94
CA ILE A 23 -9.41 11.82 -11.73
C ILE A 23 -9.12 10.55 -12.57
N LEU A 24 -9.87 9.47 -12.43
CA LEU A 24 -9.32 8.14 -12.59
C LEU A 24 -9.98 7.12 -13.52
N PRO A 25 -10.88 7.42 -14.47
CA PRO A 25 -11.19 6.38 -15.45
C PRO A 25 -9.97 5.90 -16.23
N SER A 26 -9.03 6.80 -16.53
CA SER A 26 -7.78 6.49 -17.25
C SER A 26 -6.61 6.02 -16.36
N LEU A 27 -6.66 6.28 -15.05
CA LEU A 27 -5.67 5.79 -14.07
C LEU A 27 -6.15 4.53 -13.34
N ASN A 28 -7.37 4.08 -13.58
CA ASN A 28 -7.97 2.94 -12.90
C ASN A 28 -7.11 1.67 -13.07
N GLU A 29 -6.66 1.41 -14.28
CA GLU A 29 -5.79 0.28 -14.59
C GLU A 29 -4.37 0.46 -14.01
N LEU A 30 -3.87 1.70 -14.02
CA LEU A 30 -2.52 2.02 -13.52
C LEU A 30 -2.41 1.97 -11.99
N LEU A 31 -3.45 2.39 -11.27
CA LEU A 31 -3.42 2.44 -9.81
C LEU A 31 -4.13 1.25 -9.14
N HIS A 32 -4.55 0.25 -9.91
CA HIS A 32 -5.24 -0.92 -9.39
C HIS A 32 -6.37 -0.57 -8.42
N LEU A 33 -7.25 0.36 -8.82
CA LEU A 33 -8.29 0.92 -7.95
C LEU A 33 -9.25 -0.12 -7.37
N GLU A 34 -9.48 -1.23 -8.06
CA GLU A 34 -10.26 -2.35 -7.50
C GLU A 34 -9.61 -2.94 -6.24
N ALA A 35 -8.27 -2.98 -6.22
CA ALA A 35 -7.54 -3.41 -5.04
C ALA A 35 -7.62 -2.37 -3.91
N LEU A 36 -7.57 -1.08 -4.25
CA LEU A 36 -7.78 0.01 -3.29
C LEU A 36 -9.18 -0.03 -2.67
N GLN A 37 -10.22 -0.36 -3.42
CA GLN A 37 -11.59 -0.53 -2.89
C GLN A 37 -11.63 -1.61 -1.79
N GLY A 38 -10.89 -2.70 -1.95
CA GLY A 38 -10.78 -3.72 -0.91
C GLY A 38 -10.12 -3.21 0.38
N LEU A 39 -9.10 -2.37 0.26
CA LEU A 39 -8.44 -1.75 1.41
C LEU A 39 -9.31 -0.65 2.06
N GLN A 40 -10.18 0.01 1.29
CA GLN A 40 -11.10 1.04 1.81
C GLN A 40 -11.96 0.52 2.97
N PHE A 41 -12.36 -0.75 2.92
CA PHE A 41 -13.06 -1.38 4.03
C PHE A 41 -12.26 -1.29 5.33
N PHE A 42 -10.96 -1.57 5.30
CA PHE A 42 -10.10 -1.45 6.48
C PHE A 42 -9.89 0.01 6.89
N ILE A 43 -9.68 0.92 5.94
CA ILE A 43 -9.53 2.36 6.21
C ILE A 43 -10.73 2.90 7.00
N GLN A 44 -11.95 2.47 6.63
CA GLN A 44 -13.19 2.90 7.30
C GLN A 44 -13.33 2.40 8.74
N GLN A 45 -12.58 1.38 9.14
CA GLN A 45 -12.61 0.84 10.50
C GLN A 45 -11.77 1.67 11.49
N PHE A 46 -10.91 2.56 10.99
CA PHE A 46 -10.05 3.39 11.82
C PHE A 46 -10.69 4.77 12.08
N PRO A 47 -10.33 5.42 13.21
CA PRO A 47 -10.80 6.78 13.49
C PRO A 47 -10.45 7.72 12.33
N LYS A 48 -11.40 8.54 11.91
CA LYS A 48 -11.24 9.47 10.79
C LYS A 48 -10.19 10.57 11.04
N THR A 49 -9.92 10.85 12.29
CA THR A 49 -9.00 11.91 12.71
C THR A 49 -7.62 11.33 13.03
N HIS A 50 -6.60 11.88 12.41
CA HIS A 50 -5.17 11.64 12.72
C HIS A 50 -4.62 10.22 12.41
N THR A 51 -5.27 9.44 11.55
CA THR A 51 -4.67 8.21 11.07
C THR A 51 -4.05 8.42 9.70
N GLU A 52 -2.74 8.44 9.65
CA GLU A 52 -1.96 8.42 8.41
C GLU A 52 -1.90 6.99 7.87
N PHE A 53 -2.25 6.81 6.61
CA PHE A 53 -2.11 5.54 5.92
C PHE A 53 -1.03 5.63 4.86
N ILE A 54 -0.20 4.61 4.81
CA ILE A 54 0.76 4.39 3.72
C ILE A 54 0.29 3.17 2.95
N ILE A 55 -0.03 3.36 1.68
CA ILE A 55 -0.43 2.29 0.76
C ILE A 55 0.68 2.15 -0.27
N SER A 56 1.23 0.95 -0.42
CA SER A 56 2.25 0.66 -1.42
C SER A 56 1.79 -0.45 -2.36
N ALA A 57 2.10 -0.29 -3.63
CA ALA A 57 1.85 -1.29 -4.67
C ALA A 57 3.14 -2.01 -5.02
N HIS A 58 3.04 -3.32 -5.15
CA HIS A 58 4.17 -4.22 -5.37
C HIS A 58 3.89 -5.20 -6.50
N THR A 59 4.81 -5.33 -7.45
CA THR A 59 4.75 -6.40 -8.46
C THR A 59 5.10 -7.73 -7.82
N ILE A 60 4.18 -8.70 -7.90
CA ILE A 60 4.38 -10.08 -7.47
C ILE A 60 4.00 -10.99 -8.63
N GLY A 61 5.01 -11.59 -9.28
CA GLY A 61 4.80 -12.29 -10.53
C GLY A 61 4.26 -11.34 -11.61
N GLU A 62 3.10 -11.68 -12.19
CA GLU A 62 2.44 -10.87 -13.22
C GLU A 62 1.37 -9.91 -12.65
N SER A 63 1.17 -9.89 -11.33
CA SER A 63 0.11 -9.11 -10.71
C SER A 63 0.66 -8.07 -9.75
N THR A 64 -0.04 -6.94 -9.64
CA THR A 64 0.21 -5.94 -8.62
C THR A 64 -0.63 -6.25 -7.38
N LYS A 65 0.02 -6.21 -6.22
CA LYS A 65 -0.59 -6.42 -4.90
C LYS A 65 -0.37 -5.20 -4.04
N LEU A 66 -1.36 -4.88 -3.22
CA LEU A 66 -1.30 -3.75 -2.31
C LEU A 66 -0.97 -4.18 -0.89
N LEU A 67 -0.17 -3.34 -0.25
CA LEU A 67 0.10 -3.37 1.19
C LEU A 67 -0.31 -2.01 1.75
N MET A 68 -1.13 -1.99 2.78
CA MET A 68 -1.45 -0.79 3.55
C MET A 68 -0.91 -0.92 4.96
N SER A 69 -0.34 0.14 5.47
CA SER A 69 0.12 0.23 6.86
C SER A 69 -0.31 1.56 7.48
N CYS A 70 -0.60 1.53 8.79
CA CYS A 70 -0.83 2.74 9.58
C CYS A 70 -0.36 2.56 11.02
N LYS A 71 0.08 3.66 11.64
CA LYS A 71 0.37 3.69 13.06
C LYS A 71 -0.94 3.71 13.84
N ASN A 72 -1.06 2.85 14.85
CA ASN A 72 -2.28 2.78 15.65
C ASN A 72 -2.03 2.19 17.04
N GLU A 73 -3.05 2.20 17.89
CA GLU A 73 -3.03 1.61 19.22
C GLU A 73 -3.54 0.17 19.18
N GLU A 74 -3.01 -0.69 20.06
CA GLU A 74 -3.45 -2.08 20.20
C GLU A 74 -4.96 -2.20 20.52
N ARG A 75 -5.51 -1.24 21.26
CA ARG A 75 -6.95 -1.17 21.56
C ARG A 75 -7.79 -1.08 20.27
N VAL A 76 -7.36 -0.26 19.30
CA VAL A 76 -8.07 -0.10 18.03
C VAL A 76 -8.03 -1.39 17.25
N PHE A 77 -6.87 -2.05 17.21
CA PHE A 77 -6.73 -3.36 16.57
C PHE A 77 -7.63 -4.43 17.23
N THR A 78 -7.68 -4.47 18.56
CA THR A 78 -8.57 -5.39 19.31
C THR A 78 -10.04 -5.16 18.96
N ASN A 79 -10.45 -3.89 18.83
CA ASN A 79 -11.80 -3.55 18.41
C ASN A 79 -12.08 -3.95 16.96
N LEU A 80 -11.10 -3.82 16.07
CA LEU A 80 -11.18 -4.30 14.68
C LEU A 80 -11.46 -5.80 14.63
N LEU A 81 -10.72 -6.63 15.38
CA LEU A 81 -10.95 -8.08 15.44
C LEU A 81 -12.39 -8.40 15.90
N LYS A 82 -12.89 -7.71 16.92
CA LYS A 82 -14.28 -7.87 17.40
C LYS A 82 -15.29 -7.49 16.32
N HIS A 83 -15.09 -6.36 15.67
CA HIS A 83 -15.96 -5.88 14.58
C HIS A 83 -16.03 -6.88 13.42
N LEU A 84 -14.87 -7.42 13.03
CA LEU A 84 -14.76 -8.44 12.00
C LEU A 84 -15.22 -9.84 12.45
N LYS A 85 -15.60 -10.00 13.73
CA LYS A 85 -15.97 -11.29 14.35
C LYS A 85 -14.87 -12.35 14.21
N ILE A 86 -13.61 -11.91 14.29
CA ILE A 86 -12.46 -12.80 14.22
C ILE A 86 -12.06 -13.21 15.63
N ASP A 87 -12.01 -14.53 15.88
CA ASP A 87 -11.45 -15.03 17.15
C ASP A 87 -9.94 -14.72 17.18
N ALA A 88 -9.53 -14.02 18.23
CA ALA A 88 -8.11 -13.65 18.44
C ALA A 88 -7.16 -14.87 18.56
N ARG A 89 -7.72 -16.09 18.71
CA ARG A 89 -6.98 -17.36 18.70
C ARG A 89 -6.86 -17.98 17.30
N ASN A 90 -7.64 -17.51 16.34
CA ASN A 90 -7.61 -18.01 14.96
C ASN A 90 -6.64 -17.17 14.12
N PHE A 91 -5.38 -17.54 14.12
CA PHE A 91 -4.31 -16.86 13.40
C PHE A 91 -3.30 -17.86 12.82
N THR A 92 -2.57 -17.43 11.82
CA THR A 92 -1.35 -18.09 11.35
C THR A 92 -0.15 -17.45 12.03
N ALA A 93 0.70 -18.25 12.68
CA ALA A 93 1.92 -17.74 13.29
C ALA A 93 3.03 -17.55 12.25
N TYR A 94 3.70 -16.41 12.29
CA TYR A 94 4.89 -16.13 11.49
C TYR A 94 5.87 -15.24 12.28
N SER A 95 7.11 -15.73 12.46
CA SER A 95 8.18 -14.96 13.12
C SER A 95 7.74 -14.28 14.42
N ASP A 96 7.14 -15.02 15.36
CA ASP A 96 6.59 -14.52 16.64
C ASP A 96 5.37 -13.57 16.52
N LYS A 97 4.86 -13.35 15.32
CA LYS A 97 3.70 -12.50 15.05
C LYS A 97 2.47 -13.30 14.62
N LYS A 98 1.30 -12.70 14.84
CA LYS A 98 0.00 -13.28 14.48
C LYS A 98 -0.46 -12.64 13.18
N ILE A 99 -0.74 -13.46 12.18
CA ILE A 99 -1.38 -13.05 10.93
C ILE A 99 -2.83 -13.52 10.97
N TYR A 100 -3.75 -12.59 10.87
CA TYR A 100 -5.18 -12.83 10.78
C TYR A 100 -5.63 -12.79 9.32
N THR A 101 -6.76 -13.43 9.05
CA THR A 101 -7.35 -13.46 7.71
C THR A 101 -8.78 -12.97 7.77
N HIS A 102 -9.16 -12.11 6.82
CA HIS A 102 -10.52 -11.67 6.61
C HIS A 102 -10.85 -11.66 5.12
N GLY A 103 -12.08 -12.02 4.77
CA GLY A 103 -12.54 -11.94 3.39
C GLY A 103 -13.50 -13.05 3.00
N THR A 104 -13.86 -13.05 1.71
CA THR A 104 -14.72 -14.02 1.05
C THR A 104 -13.90 -15.11 0.35
N HIS A 105 -14.58 -16.09 -0.28
CA HIS A 105 -13.92 -17.09 -1.12
C HIS A 105 -13.13 -16.48 -2.29
N TYR A 106 -13.52 -15.29 -2.76
CA TYR A 106 -12.94 -14.65 -3.93
C TYR A 106 -11.83 -13.66 -3.60
N LYS A 107 -11.85 -13.02 -2.42
CA LYS A 107 -10.87 -12.01 -2.02
C LYS A 107 -10.54 -12.16 -0.55
N LYS A 108 -9.27 -12.43 -0.26
CA LYS A 108 -8.75 -12.57 1.10
C LYS A 108 -7.77 -11.45 1.39
N PHE A 109 -7.84 -10.94 2.62
CA PHE A 109 -6.88 -10.01 3.18
C PHE A 109 -6.20 -10.66 4.36
N TYR A 110 -4.91 -10.46 4.46
CA TYR A 110 -4.06 -10.89 5.56
C TYR A 110 -3.62 -9.66 6.31
N PHE A 111 -3.71 -9.66 7.64
CA PHE A 111 -3.35 -8.49 8.42
C PHE A 111 -2.74 -8.86 9.76
N THR A 112 -1.95 -7.93 10.29
CA THR A 112 -1.22 -8.07 11.53
C THR A 112 -1.13 -6.75 12.27
N PHE A 113 -0.79 -6.83 13.56
CA PHE A 113 -0.44 -5.67 14.37
C PHE A 113 0.87 -5.95 15.09
N GLN A 114 1.85 -5.07 14.89
CA GLN A 114 3.16 -5.21 15.51
C GLN A 114 3.79 -3.84 15.79
N ASN A 115 4.34 -3.67 17.00
CA ASN A 115 5.06 -2.45 17.40
C ASN A 115 4.27 -1.14 17.15
N GLY A 116 2.94 -1.17 17.35
CA GLY A 116 2.09 -0.01 17.09
C GLY A 116 1.76 0.23 15.62
N ILE A 117 2.07 -0.72 14.72
CA ILE A 117 1.78 -0.64 13.30
C ILE A 117 0.77 -1.73 12.92
N PHE A 118 -0.37 -1.32 12.39
CA PHE A 118 -1.29 -2.21 11.69
C PHE A 118 -0.86 -2.31 10.24
N SER A 119 -0.82 -3.53 9.71
CA SER A 119 -0.53 -3.77 8.28
C SER A 119 -1.51 -4.77 7.70
N VAL A 120 -1.97 -4.53 6.48
CA VAL A 120 -2.88 -5.41 5.73
C VAL A 120 -2.45 -5.51 4.28
N ALA A 121 -2.51 -6.72 3.72
CA ALA A 121 -2.18 -7.01 2.32
C ALA A 121 -3.12 -8.06 1.73
N GLU A 122 -3.26 -8.06 0.40
CA GLU A 122 -3.98 -9.10 -0.35
C GLU A 122 -3.14 -10.37 -0.55
N ASP A 123 -1.85 -10.28 -0.30
CA ASP A 123 -0.90 -11.37 -0.43
C ASP A 123 -0.18 -11.63 0.90
N ILE A 124 -0.14 -12.90 1.31
CA ILE A 124 0.45 -13.27 2.59
C ILE A 124 1.98 -13.12 2.60
N GLU A 125 2.64 -13.38 1.48
CA GLU A 125 4.10 -13.25 1.39
C GLU A 125 4.51 -11.78 1.42
N LEU A 126 3.71 -10.90 0.81
CA LEU A 126 3.92 -9.46 0.93
C LEU A 126 3.80 -8.99 2.39
N LEU A 127 2.81 -9.51 3.13
CA LEU A 127 2.67 -9.19 4.55
C LEU A 127 3.83 -9.75 5.39
N LYS A 128 4.30 -10.96 5.12
CA LYS A 128 5.47 -11.55 5.79
C LYS A 128 6.73 -10.70 5.55
N ASN A 129 6.96 -10.27 4.31
CA ASN A 129 8.06 -9.36 3.98
C ASN A 129 7.96 -8.04 4.75
N CYS A 130 6.74 -7.50 4.94
CA CYS A 130 6.52 -6.32 5.77
C CYS A 130 6.91 -6.58 7.23
N ILE A 131 6.49 -7.72 7.81
CA ILE A 131 6.84 -8.12 9.19
C ILE A 131 8.36 -8.19 9.37
N ASP A 132 9.08 -8.82 8.45
CA ASP A 132 10.53 -8.97 8.53
C ASP A 132 11.26 -7.63 8.43
N ARG A 133 10.78 -6.72 7.58
CA ARG A 133 11.32 -5.36 7.45
C ARG A 133 11.10 -4.51 8.71
N LEU A 134 9.91 -4.58 9.31
CA LEU A 134 9.64 -3.92 10.57
C LEU A 134 10.54 -4.44 11.70
N LYS A 135 10.94 -5.70 11.65
CA LYS A 135 11.87 -6.34 12.60
C LYS A 135 13.32 -5.92 12.36
N SER A 136 13.76 -5.93 11.11
CA SER A 136 15.14 -5.60 10.72
C SER A 136 15.45 -4.11 10.70
N ARG A 137 14.45 -3.25 10.84
CA ARG A 137 14.54 -1.79 10.66
C ARG A 137 15.04 -1.37 9.26
N ASN A 138 15.01 -2.28 8.31
CA ASN A 138 15.34 -1.97 6.92
C ASN A 138 14.16 -1.24 6.29
N ASN A 139 14.35 0.02 5.92
CA ASN A 139 13.30 0.89 5.40
C ASN A 139 13.75 1.62 4.12
N LEU A 140 12.80 2.24 3.44
CA LEU A 140 13.06 2.99 2.21
C LEU A 140 13.93 4.24 2.41
N LEU A 141 14.03 4.76 3.64
CA LEU A 141 14.87 5.94 3.93
C LEU A 141 16.37 5.67 3.81
N SER A 142 16.78 4.39 3.69
CA SER A 142 18.15 4.04 3.33
C SER A 142 18.47 4.28 1.85
N ASN A 143 17.46 4.53 1.00
CA ASN A 143 17.62 4.98 -0.36
C ASN A 143 17.62 6.53 -0.38
N GLU A 144 18.68 7.13 -0.89
CA GLU A 144 18.90 8.58 -0.86
C GLU A 144 17.79 9.33 -1.60
N ASP A 145 17.39 8.86 -2.80
CA ASP A 145 16.35 9.52 -3.60
C ASP A 145 15.00 9.51 -2.85
N PHE A 146 14.66 8.38 -2.20
CA PHE A 146 13.45 8.30 -1.42
C PHE A 146 13.51 9.17 -0.15
N ALA A 147 14.67 9.26 0.48
CA ALA A 147 14.86 10.09 1.67
C ALA A 147 14.64 11.58 1.36
N GLU A 148 15.09 12.07 0.20
CA GLU A 148 14.83 13.44 -0.24
C GLU A 148 13.34 13.70 -0.46
N ILE A 149 12.65 12.80 -1.15
CA ILE A 149 11.20 12.88 -1.36
C ILE A 149 10.46 12.88 -0.01
N TYR A 150 10.86 11.99 0.91
CA TYR A 150 10.24 11.90 2.22
C TYR A 150 10.39 13.20 3.04
N MET A 151 11.55 13.87 2.98
CA MET A 151 11.73 15.19 3.61
C MET A 151 10.79 16.25 3.02
N MET A 152 10.44 16.17 1.73
CA MET A 152 9.45 17.08 1.13
C MET A 152 8.03 16.78 1.63
N ILE A 153 7.70 15.50 1.80
CA ILE A 153 6.43 15.04 2.35
C ILE A 153 6.26 15.53 3.80
N GLU A 154 7.27 15.38 4.65
CA GLU A 154 7.23 15.80 6.05
C GLU A 154 7.00 17.31 6.21
N LYS A 155 7.46 18.13 5.27
CA LYS A 155 7.20 19.58 5.27
C LYS A 155 5.75 19.96 4.98
N ASN A 156 4.95 19.03 4.44
CA ASN A 156 3.57 19.26 4.03
C ASN A 156 2.63 18.15 4.56
N PRO A 157 2.50 18.00 5.89
CA PRO A 157 1.85 16.85 6.52
C PRO A 157 0.33 16.78 6.29
N ASN A 158 -0.28 17.85 5.79
CA ASN A 158 -1.73 17.89 5.52
C ASN A 158 -2.10 17.53 4.08
N GLN A 159 -1.12 17.16 3.25
CA GLN A 159 -1.36 16.79 1.86
C GLN A 159 -1.31 15.27 1.69
N ASN A 160 -2.11 14.76 0.76
CA ASN A 160 -1.96 13.39 0.29
C ASN A 160 -0.88 13.36 -0.81
N TRP A 161 -0.05 12.32 -0.78
CA TRP A 161 1.08 12.20 -1.70
C TRP A 161 1.00 10.91 -2.49
N LEU A 162 1.35 11.00 -3.76
CA LEU A 162 1.60 9.86 -4.64
C LEU A 162 3.06 9.90 -5.07
N VAL A 163 3.83 8.93 -4.64
CA VAL A 163 5.22 8.71 -5.06
C VAL A 163 5.26 7.53 -6.01
N VAL A 164 5.71 7.74 -7.23
CA VAL A 164 5.77 6.71 -8.27
C VAL A 164 7.22 6.35 -8.54
N ASN A 165 7.54 5.06 -8.45
CA ASN A 165 8.79 4.54 -8.96
C ASN A 165 8.72 4.54 -10.49
N HIS A 166 9.42 5.48 -11.15
CA HIS A 166 9.34 5.65 -12.60
C HIS A 166 9.70 4.37 -13.37
N LYS A 167 10.67 3.58 -12.93
CA LYS A 167 11.01 2.29 -13.56
C LYS A 167 9.86 1.29 -13.50
N GLY A 168 9.19 1.18 -12.35
CA GLY A 168 7.99 0.35 -12.19
C GLY A 168 6.83 0.86 -13.05
N TYR A 169 6.60 2.19 -13.05
CA TYR A 169 5.57 2.82 -13.86
C TYR A 169 5.73 2.55 -15.38
N PHE A 170 6.93 2.73 -15.93
CA PHE A 170 7.16 2.47 -17.35
C PHE A 170 7.04 0.99 -17.72
N GLN A 171 7.39 0.08 -16.82
CA GLN A 171 7.15 -1.35 -17.03
C GLN A 171 5.66 -1.68 -17.11
N GLN A 172 4.82 -1.08 -16.25
CA GLN A 172 3.37 -1.25 -16.30
C GLN A 172 2.75 -0.58 -17.53
N ALA A 173 3.17 0.65 -17.85
CA ALA A 173 2.71 1.35 -19.04
C ALA A 173 2.98 0.54 -20.33
N LYS A 174 4.12 -0.13 -20.43
CA LYS A 174 4.46 -1.02 -21.58
C LYS A 174 3.49 -2.21 -21.71
N LYS A 175 2.88 -2.68 -20.62
CA LYS A 175 1.88 -3.78 -20.69
C LYS A 175 0.52 -3.33 -21.25
N ILE A 176 0.19 -2.05 -21.08
CA ILE A 176 -1.11 -1.48 -21.42
C ILE A 176 -1.08 -0.81 -22.78
N ILE A 177 0.06 -0.24 -23.17
CA ILE A 177 0.22 0.55 -24.38
C ILE A 177 0.61 -0.35 -25.55
N ASN A 178 0.04 -0.07 -26.74
CA ASN A 178 0.39 -0.76 -27.98
C ASN A 178 1.90 -0.64 -28.26
N GLU A 179 2.51 -1.73 -28.72
CA GLU A 179 3.95 -1.83 -29.00
C GLU A 179 4.50 -0.71 -29.90
N GLY A 180 3.67 -0.16 -30.80
CA GLY A 180 4.04 0.98 -31.65
C GLY A 180 4.46 2.24 -30.89
N TYR A 181 4.07 2.40 -29.63
CA TYR A 181 4.43 3.54 -28.79
C TYR A 181 5.64 3.28 -27.87
N TYR A 182 6.22 2.07 -27.85
CA TYR A 182 7.37 1.74 -27.03
C TYR A 182 8.60 2.64 -27.26
N PRO A 183 8.93 3.06 -28.50
CA PRO A 183 10.05 3.99 -28.72
C PRO A 183 9.86 5.33 -28.00
N ILE A 184 8.62 5.85 -27.98
CA ILE A 184 8.27 7.10 -27.29
C ILE A 184 8.44 6.93 -25.79
N LEU A 185 7.88 5.86 -25.21
CA LEU A 185 8.02 5.53 -23.79
C LEU A 185 9.49 5.38 -23.38
N SER A 186 10.29 4.67 -24.20
CA SER A 186 11.71 4.48 -23.92
C SER A 186 12.50 5.79 -23.97
N THR A 187 12.08 6.74 -24.80
CA THR A 187 12.68 8.08 -24.85
C THR A 187 12.33 8.88 -23.60
N ILE A 188 11.08 8.83 -23.15
CA ILE A 188 10.65 9.49 -21.91
C ILE A 188 11.38 8.87 -20.71
N GLU A 189 11.43 7.55 -20.60
CA GLU A 189 12.13 6.81 -19.53
C GLU A 189 13.61 7.23 -19.42
N LYS A 190 14.31 7.38 -20.54
CA LYS A 190 15.71 7.84 -20.58
C LYS A 190 15.91 9.27 -20.16
N ASN A 191 14.92 10.14 -20.36
CA ASN A 191 15.00 11.56 -20.02
C ASN A 191 14.49 11.86 -18.60
N CYS A 192 13.87 10.88 -17.92
CA CYS A 192 13.42 11.00 -16.54
C CYS A 192 14.35 10.30 -15.52
N SER A 193 15.48 9.76 -15.98
CA SER A 193 16.47 9.02 -15.16
C SER A 193 17.62 9.90 -14.71
#